data_456afe566082d4c29e905099423a0161
#
_entry.id   456afe566082d4c29e905099423a0161
#
_cell.length_a   1.000
_cell.length_b   1.000
_cell.length_c   1.000
_cell.angle_alpha   90.00
_cell.angle_beta   90.00
_cell.angle_gamma   90.00
#
_symmetry.space_group_name_H-M   'P 1'
#
loop_
_entity.id
_entity.type
_entity.pdbx_description
1 polymer ?
#
loop_
_entity_poly.entity_id
_entity_poly.type
_entity_poly.pdbx_seq_one_letter_code
_entity_poly.pdbx_strand_id
1 'polypeptide(L)'
;GQSRQFTLSSGFGDVGEGGGGLVALSLERQAAIKATDRRFARSGVVPFTRDGKRYVFSNLSWYSTGANFEAYNDLGTDDLADDFYLGGQLQLLGNGACPARHVEADGFCKYDYVQALEILPESQRESLSVAWATPLGQGHKLSADVLASRFALRSRIAATTQDLWIPDSSPLYSRYL
;
A
#
# COMPACT_ATOMS: atom_id res chain seq x y z
N GLY A 1 -5.78 6.86 -12.20
CA GLY A 1 -6.98 6.18 -11.71
C GLY A 1 -8.21 6.79 -12.34
N GLN A 2 -9.19 5.98 -12.55
CA GLN A 2 -10.51 6.45 -13.00
C GLN A 2 -11.42 6.47 -11.77
N SER A 3 -12.16 7.56 -11.62
CA SER A 3 -13.26 7.66 -10.67
C SER A 3 -14.56 7.73 -11.47
N ARG A 4 -15.58 7.02 -11.00
CA ARG A 4 -16.92 7.03 -11.56
C ARG A 4 -17.90 7.22 -10.43
N GLN A 5 -18.81 8.16 -10.63
CA GLN A 5 -19.88 8.43 -9.69
C GLN A 5 -21.21 8.43 -10.44
N PHE A 6 -22.17 7.79 -9.84
CA PHE A 6 -23.56 7.81 -10.26
C PHE A 6 -24.41 8.27 -9.08
N THR A 7 -25.27 9.25 -9.32
CA THR A 7 -26.20 9.74 -8.32
C THR A 7 -27.60 9.79 -8.94
N LEU A 8 -28.57 9.22 -8.26
CA LEU A 8 -29.98 9.29 -8.60
C LEU A 8 -30.71 9.88 -7.41
N SER A 9 -31.50 10.91 -7.62
CA SER A 9 -32.34 11.47 -6.59
C SER A 9 -33.75 11.72 -7.14
N SER A 10 -34.74 11.56 -6.26
CA SER A 10 -36.13 11.83 -6.57
C SER A 10 -36.81 12.42 -5.33
N GLY A 11 -37.57 13.48 -5.56
CA GLY A 11 -38.40 14.09 -4.57
C GLY A 11 -39.88 13.83 -4.85
N PHE A 12 -40.70 13.85 -3.82
CA PHE A 12 -42.14 13.74 -3.91
C PHE A 12 -42.83 14.64 -2.83
N GLY A 13 -44.07 15.00 -3.12
CA GLY A 13 -44.85 15.88 -2.23
C GLY A 13 -44.65 17.36 -2.51
N ASP A 14 -45.26 18.21 -1.69
CA ASP A 14 -45.17 19.65 -1.75
C ASP A 14 -44.56 20.21 -0.47
N VAL A 15 -43.34 20.75 -0.63
CA VAL A 15 -42.61 21.38 0.49
C VAL A 15 -43.36 22.63 0.98
N GLY A 16 -44.12 23.32 0.11
CA GLY A 16 -44.95 24.49 0.44
C GLY A 16 -46.12 24.15 1.33
N GLU A 17 -46.71 22.97 1.17
CA GLU A 17 -47.81 22.45 2.03
C GLU A 17 -47.27 21.66 3.23
N GLY A 18 -45.95 21.59 3.40
CA GLY A 18 -45.29 21.06 4.58
C GLY A 18 -45.09 19.55 4.59
N GLY A 19 -45.49 18.83 3.52
CA GLY A 19 -45.31 17.38 3.40
C GLY A 19 -44.55 16.97 2.14
N GLY A 20 -43.57 16.08 2.30
CA GLY A 20 -42.83 15.57 1.17
C GLY A 20 -41.61 14.78 1.59
N GLY A 21 -40.87 14.28 0.60
CA GLY A 21 -39.68 13.53 0.87
C GLY A 21 -38.70 13.56 -0.30
N LEU A 22 -37.49 13.13 0.02
CA LEU A 22 -36.38 12.97 -0.92
C LEU A 22 -35.77 11.59 -0.71
N VAL A 23 -35.52 10.91 -1.80
CA VAL A 23 -34.69 9.70 -1.84
C VAL A 23 -33.48 9.97 -2.73
N ALA A 24 -32.29 9.68 -2.26
CA ALA A 24 -31.08 9.79 -3.06
C ALA A 24 -30.22 8.53 -2.90
N LEU A 25 -29.79 7.98 -4.04
CA LEU A 25 -28.84 6.89 -4.17
C LEU A 25 -27.56 7.42 -4.77
N SER A 26 -26.43 7.12 -4.16
CA SER A 26 -25.11 7.46 -4.70
C SER A 26 -24.24 6.20 -4.74
N LEU A 27 -23.63 5.97 -5.90
CA LEU A 27 -22.68 4.90 -6.14
C LEU A 27 -21.39 5.55 -6.63
N GLU A 28 -20.29 5.29 -5.91
CA GLU A 28 -18.98 5.80 -6.25
C GLU A 28 -17.98 4.64 -6.33
N ARG A 29 -17.17 4.64 -7.37
CA ARG A 29 -16.08 3.68 -7.55
C ARG A 29 -14.83 4.41 -7.98
N GLN A 30 -13.73 4.13 -7.31
CA GLN A 30 -12.41 4.63 -7.63
C GLN A 30 -11.49 3.45 -7.91
N ALA A 31 -10.88 3.44 -9.08
CA ALA A 31 -9.87 2.45 -9.43
C ALA A 31 -8.53 2.79 -8.75
N ALA A 32 -7.79 1.78 -8.36
CA ALA A 32 -6.45 1.94 -7.83
C ALA A 32 -5.52 2.69 -8.79
N ILE A 33 -4.60 3.46 -8.22
CA ILE A 33 -3.44 4.00 -8.93
C ILE A 33 -2.19 3.33 -8.35
N LYS A 34 -1.52 2.51 -9.13
CA LYS A 34 -0.26 1.89 -8.73
C LYS A 34 0.86 2.92 -8.75
N ALA A 35 1.85 2.76 -7.89
CA ALA A 35 3.06 3.58 -7.91
C ALA A 35 3.75 3.53 -9.27
N THR A 36 3.79 2.36 -9.91
CA THR A 36 4.35 2.14 -11.25
C THR A 36 3.67 2.92 -12.38
N ASP A 37 2.41 3.34 -12.18
CA ASP A 37 1.66 4.13 -13.17
C ASP A 37 2.10 5.60 -13.22
N ARG A 38 2.92 6.03 -12.27
CA ARG A 38 3.40 7.42 -12.14
C ARG A 38 4.91 7.48 -12.18
N ARG A 39 5.44 8.32 -13.08
CA ARG A 39 6.89 8.46 -13.27
C ARG A 39 7.63 8.84 -11.98
N PHE A 40 7.04 9.67 -11.14
CA PHE A 40 7.65 10.14 -9.89
C PHE A 40 7.61 9.12 -8.75
N ALA A 41 6.83 8.07 -8.86
CA ALA A 41 6.62 7.09 -7.80
C ALA A 41 6.89 5.63 -8.23
N ARG A 42 7.45 5.42 -9.43
CA ARG A 42 7.59 4.08 -10.00
C ARG A 42 8.68 3.22 -9.37
N SER A 43 9.58 3.82 -8.61
CA SER A 43 10.73 3.15 -7.99
C SER A 43 11.13 3.86 -6.70
N GLY A 44 11.65 3.12 -5.76
CA GLY A 44 12.30 3.64 -4.56
C GLY A 44 13.68 4.25 -4.82
N VAL A 45 14.19 4.18 -6.08
CA VAL A 45 15.46 4.80 -6.46
C VAL A 45 15.17 6.04 -7.30
N VAL A 46 15.45 7.21 -6.74
CA VAL A 46 15.12 8.50 -7.37
C VAL A 46 16.38 9.33 -7.53
N PRO A 47 16.94 9.43 -8.74
CA PRO A 47 18.03 10.36 -9.00
C PRO A 47 17.51 11.80 -9.07
N PHE A 48 18.22 12.73 -8.46
CA PHE A 48 17.91 14.15 -8.51
C PHE A 48 19.18 15.00 -8.53
N THR A 49 19.03 16.27 -8.89
CA THR A 49 20.14 17.23 -8.89
C THR A 49 19.79 18.37 -7.91
N ARG A 50 20.74 18.72 -7.05
CA ARG A 50 20.65 19.84 -6.14
C ARG A 50 21.99 20.59 -6.15
N ASP A 51 21.95 21.91 -6.30
CA ASP A 51 23.14 22.78 -6.32
C ASP A 51 24.21 22.33 -7.32
N GLY A 52 23.77 21.87 -8.52
CA GLY A 52 24.64 21.36 -9.58
C GLY A 52 25.25 19.98 -9.32
N LYS A 53 24.97 19.36 -8.16
CA LYS A 53 25.44 18.02 -7.80
C LYS A 53 24.33 16.99 -8.00
N ARG A 54 24.73 15.80 -8.47
CA ARG A 54 23.83 14.68 -8.65
C ARG A 54 23.76 13.84 -7.36
N TYR A 55 22.55 13.51 -6.97
CA TYR A 55 22.25 12.66 -5.82
C TYR A 55 21.30 11.54 -6.23
N VAL A 56 21.29 10.49 -5.45
CA VAL A 56 20.32 9.40 -5.56
C VAL A 56 19.68 9.22 -4.19
N PHE A 57 18.38 9.37 -4.11
CA PHE A 57 17.61 8.89 -2.97
C PHE A 57 17.29 7.42 -3.22
N SER A 58 17.58 6.57 -2.25
CA SER A 58 17.30 5.15 -2.31
C SER A 58 16.49 4.72 -1.10
N ASN A 59 15.31 4.14 -1.37
CA ASN A 59 14.43 3.55 -0.37
C ASN A 59 14.07 2.14 -0.82
N LEU A 60 15.01 1.23 -0.66
CA LEU A 60 14.91 -0.18 -1.03
C LEU A 60 14.81 -1.03 0.23
N SER A 61 14.12 -2.14 0.13
CA SER A 61 14.12 -3.13 1.20
C SER A 61 15.36 -4.01 1.12
N TRP A 62 15.99 -4.23 2.27
CA TRP A 62 17.04 -5.22 2.44
C TRP A 62 16.55 -6.64 2.13
N TYR A 63 15.30 -6.90 2.45
CA TYR A 63 14.68 -8.19 2.19
C TYR A 63 14.45 -8.40 0.69
N SER A 64 14.79 -9.57 0.23
CA SER A 64 14.81 -9.91 -1.19
C SER A 64 14.04 -11.20 -1.45
N THR A 65 13.45 -11.31 -2.63
CA THR A 65 12.89 -12.58 -3.10
C THR A 65 14.06 -13.48 -3.49
N GLY A 66 14.47 -14.35 -2.63
CA GLY A 66 15.65 -15.20 -2.83
C GLY A 66 16.62 -15.07 -1.68
N ALA A 67 16.30 -14.20 -0.74
CA ALA A 67 17.03 -13.87 0.47
C ALA A 67 18.42 -13.25 0.25
N ASN A 68 18.70 -12.24 1.00
CA ASN A 68 20.05 -11.84 1.38
C ASN A 68 20.38 -12.59 2.67
N PHE A 69 21.63 -12.95 2.87
CA PHE A 69 22.06 -13.58 4.10
C PHE A 69 23.16 -12.76 4.77
N GLU A 70 23.19 -12.83 6.07
CA GLU A 70 24.28 -12.37 6.91
C GLU A 70 24.65 -13.49 7.85
N ALA A 71 25.93 -13.73 8.00
CA ALA A 71 26.47 -14.55 9.08
C ALA A 71 27.17 -13.64 10.06
N TYR A 72 26.80 -13.74 11.30
CA TYR A 72 27.50 -13.11 12.40
C TYR A 72 28.49 -14.12 12.98
N ASN A 73 29.74 -13.75 13.02
CA ASN A 73 30.78 -14.55 13.64
C ASN A 73 31.21 -13.87 14.94
N ASP A 74 30.75 -14.42 16.03
CA ASP A 74 31.18 -14.05 17.38
C ASP A 74 32.41 -14.89 17.72
N LEU A 75 33.55 -14.24 17.83
CA LEU A 75 34.82 -14.90 18.20
C LEU A 75 34.87 -15.27 19.71
N GLY A 76 33.81 -14.97 20.47
CA GLY A 76 33.72 -15.29 21.88
C GLY A 76 34.63 -14.43 22.74
N THR A 77 35.01 -13.27 22.25
CA THR A 77 35.77 -12.26 23.00
C THR A 77 34.83 -11.22 23.61
N ASP A 78 35.29 -10.49 24.62
CA ASP A 78 34.51 -9.35 25.17
C ASP A 78 34.61 -8.10 24.28
N ASP A 79 35.42 -8.13 23.22
CA ASP A 79 35.59 -7.04 22.27
C ASP A 79 34.70 -7.25 21.06
N LEU A 80 33.57 -6.56 21.01
CA LEU A 80 32.64 -6.60 19.89
C LEU A 80 33.26 -6.07 18.57
N ALA A 81 34.43 -5.46 18.60
CA ALA A 81 35.12 -5.00 17.41
C ALA A 81 35.80 -6.16 16.65
N ASP A 82 36.01 -7.28 17.30
CA ASP A 82 36.55 -8.50 16.69
C ASP A 82 35.49 -9.31 15.96
N ASP A 83 34.21 -9.05 16.24
CA ASP A 83 33.12 -9.71 15.58
C ASP A 83 32.95 -9.19 14.15
N PHE A 84 32.59 -10.04 13.24
CA PHE A 84 32.40 -9.64 11.86
C PHE A 84 31.17 -10.26 11.22
N TYR A 85 30.62 -9.51 10.29
CA TYR A 85 29.53 -9.97 9.45
C TYR A 85 30.06 -10.45 8.11
N LEU A 86 29.72 -11.66 7.75
CA LEU A 86 29.77 -12.14 6.38
C LEU A 86 28.40 -12.01 5.78
N GLY A 87 28.27 -11.23 4.72
CA GLY A 87 27.03 -11.02 4.04
C GLY A 87 27.13 -11.33 2.55
N GLY A 88 26.03 -11.71 1.96
CA GLY A 88 25.98 -12.02 0.53
C GLY A 88 24.59 -12.34 0.05
N GLN A 89 24.51 -12.76 -1.20
CA GLN A 89 23.27 -13.17 -1.83
C GLN A 89 23.30 -14.65 -2.09
N LEU A 90 22.30 -15.34 -1.56
CA LEU A 90 22.10 -16.76 -1.83
C LEU A 90 21.71 -17.04 -3.28
N GLN A 91 21.19 -16.06 -3.99
CA GLN A 91 20.66 -16.26 -5.33
C GLN A 91 21.02 -15.12 -6.28
N LEU A 92 22.27 -15.03 -6.64
CA LEU A 92 22.56 -14.49 -7.94
C LEU A 92 22.03 -15.48 -8.98
N LEU A 93 21.17 -15.00 -9.88
CA LEU A 93 20.78 -15.77 -11.05
C LEU A 93 22.05 -16.23 -11.77
N GLY A 94 21.99 -17.32 -12.54
CA GLY A 94 23.16 -17.90 -13.19
C GLY A 94 23.98 -16.95 -14.08
N ASN A 95 23.46 -15.76 -14.41
CA ASN A 95 24.14 -14.67 -15.11
C ASN A 95 24.66 -13.57 -14.15
N GLY A 96 24.58 -13.75 -12.85
CA GLY A 96 25.00 -12.75 -11.86
C GLY A 96 24.05 -11.55 -11.70
N ALA A 97 22.83 -11.62 -12.20
CA ALA A 97 21.87 -10.52 -12.12
C ALA A 97 20.89 -10.71 -10.98
N CYS A 98 20.41 -9.60 -10.42
CA CYS A 98 19.33 -9.60 -9.44
C CYS A 98 18.01 -10.03 -10.08
N PRO A 99 17.08 -10.64 -9.29
CA PRO A 99 15.74 -10.95 -9.74
C PRO A 99 14.97 -9.70 -10.19
N ALA A 100 13.87 -9.88 -10.90
CA ALA A 100 12.99 -8.79 -11.28
C ALA A 100 12.53 -7.98 -10.05
N ARG A 101 12.40 -6.67 -10.20
CA ARG A 101 12.07 -5.70 -9.13
C ARG A 101 13.12 -5.58 -8.03
N HIS A 102 14.34 -6.02 -8.30
CA HIS A 102 15.45 -5.84 -7.39
C HIS A 102 16.49 -4.92 -8.02
N VAL A 103 17.20 -4.22 -7.18
CA VAL A 103 18.30 -3.35 -7.56
C VAL A 103 19.53 -3.82 -6.81
N GLU A 104 20.61 -4.05 -7.55
CA GLU A 104 21.90 -4.31 -6.92
C GLU A 104 22.42 -3.03 -6.26
N ALA A 105 22.68 -3.12 -4.98
CA ALA A 105 23.24 -2.05 -4.19
C ALA A 105 24.07 -2.66 -3.04
N ASP A 106 25.30 -2.19 -2.90
CA ASP A 106 26.26 -2.62 -1.87
C ASP A 106 26.51 -4.15 -1.86
N GLY A 107 26.52 -4.77 -3.04
CA GLY A 107 26.71 -6.21 -3.19
C GLY A 107 25.48 -7.08 -2.93
N PHE A 108 24.32 -6.46 -2.75
CA PHE A 108 23.07 -7.17 -2.45
C PHE A 108 21.96 -6.83 -3.46
N CYS A 109 21.06 -7.79 -3.69
CA CYS A 109 19.84 -7.53 -4.42
C CYS A 109 18.77 -6.98 -3.43
N LYS A 110 18.59 -5.68 -3.42
CA LYS A 110 17.59 -5.01 -2.60
C LYS A 110 16.27 -4.91 -3.33
N TYR A 111 15.16 -5.28 -2.67
CA TYR A 111 13.84 -5.26 -3.29
C TYR A 111 13.26 -3.86 -3.36
N ASP A 112 12.86 -3.44 -4.55
CA ASP A 112 12.13 -2.20 -4.79
C ASP A 112 10.65 -2.39 -4.49
N TYR A 113 10.31 -2.35 -3.20
CA TYR A 113 8.94 -2.57 -2.73
C TYR A 113 7.97 -1.49 -3.19
N VAL A 114 8.46 -0.31 -3.56
CA VAL A 114 7.63 0.79 -4.08
C VAL A 114 6.84 0.35 -5.31
N GLN A 115 7.41 -0.56 -6.11
CA GLN A 115 6.73 -1.12 -7.27
C GLN A 115 5.50 -1.98 -6.92
N ALA A 116 5.36 -2.41 -5.67
CA ALA A 116 4.19 -3.16 -5.20
C ALA A 116 3.11 -2.26 -4.59
N LEU A 117 3.40 -0.99 -4.35
CA LEU A 117 2.51 -0.07 -3.66
C LEU A 117 1.45 0.55 -4.57
N GLU A 118 0.37 0.97 -3.96
CA GLU A 118 -0.66 1.82 -4.56
C GLU A 118 -0.57 3.24 -3.98
N ILE A 119 -0.57 4.25 -4.87
CA ILE A 119 -0.67 5.66 -4.46
C ILE A 119 -2.08 5.97 -3.97
N LEU A 120 -3.07 5.41 -4.66
CA LEU A 120 -4.46 5.43 -4.27
C LEU A 120 -5.01 4.01 -4.30
N PRO A 121 -5.61 3.55 -3.21
CA PRO A 121 -6.25 2.25 -3.19
C PRO A 121 -7.56 2.25 -3.97
N GLU A 122 -7.99 1.08 -4.38
CA GLU A 122 -9.33 0.87 -4.93
C GLU A 122 -10.38 1.10 -3.85
N SER A 123 -11.39 1.91 -4.14
CA SER A 123 -12.49 2.13 -3.21
C SER A 123 -13.84 2.09 -3.88
N GLN A 124 -14.84 1.66 -3.13
CA GLN A 124 -16.24 1.63 -3.51
C GLN A 124 -17.08 2.16 -2.35
N ARG A 125 -17.96 3.08 -2.68
CA ARG A 125 -18.94 3.63 -1.73
C ARG A 125 -20.33 3.55 -2.33
N GLU A 126 -21.26 3.08 -1.53
CA GLU A 126 -22.68 3.02 -1.84
C GLU A 126 -23.40 3.73 -0.71
N SER A 127 -24.30 4.64 -1.01
CA SER A 127 -25.06 5.34 0.01
C SER A 127 -26.50 5.58 -0.45
N LEU A 128 -27.42 5.37 0.46
CA LEU A 128 -28.83 5.67 0.33
C LEU A 128 -29.20 6.66 1.40
N SER A 129 -29.80 7.77 1.02
CA SER A 129 -30.39 8.72 1.95
C SER A 129 -31.89 8.88 1.65
N VAL A 130 -32.68 8.88 2.69
CA VAL A 130 -34.10 9.11 2.62
C VAL A 130 -34.45 10.17 3.66
N ALA A 131 -35.06 11.23 3.23
CA ALA A 131 -35.61 12.26 4.12
C ALA A 131 -37.09 12.37 3.81
N TRP A 132 -37.92 12.40 4.86
CA TRP A 132 -39.38 12.51 4.74
C TRP A 132 -39.96 13.38 5.85
N ALA A 133 -40.97 14.12 5.52
CA ALA A 133 -41.68 14.94 6.48
C ALA A 133 -43.18 15.03 6.13
N THR A 134 -44.01 15.09 7.17
CA THR A 134 -45.45 15.25 7.01
C THR A 134 -46.02 16.13 8.12
N PRO A 135 -47.00 17.01 7.84
CA PRO A 135 -47.70 17.72 8.85
C PRO A 135 -48.66 16.77 9.59
N LEU A 136 -48.73 16.92 10.91
CA LEU A 136 -49.66 16.17 11.79
C LEU A 136 -50.90 16.99 12.20
N GLY A 137 -51.01 18.23 11.69
CA GLY A 137 -52.03 19.19 12.11
C GLY A 137 -51.64 19.96 13.38
N GLN A 138 -52.42 21.00 13.70
CA GLN A 138 -52.21 21.88 14.86
C GLN A 138 -50.78 22.44 14.99
N GLY A 139 -50.11 22.65 13.86
CA GLY A 139 -48.71 23.17 13.84
C GLY A 139 -47.62 22.14 14.12
N HIS A 140 -47.95 20.86 14.27
CA HIS A 140 -47.02 19.78 14.45
C HIS A 140 -46.56 19.20 13.11
N LYS A 141 -45.28 18.80 13.05
CA LYS A 141 -44.66 18.16 11.89
C LYS A 141 -43.89 16.92 12.36
N LEU A 142 -44.04 15.82 11.66
CA LEU A 142 -43.22 14.63 11.83
C LEU A 142 -42.19 14.58 10.71
N SER A 143 -40.95 14.33 11.05
CA SER A 143 -39.87 14.09 10.06
C SER A 143 -39.08 12.85 10.42
N ALA A 144 -38.58 12.18 9.40
CA ALA A 144 -37.67 11.03 9.52
C ALA A 144 -36.59 11.12 8.47
N ASP A 145 -35.35 10.88 8.90
CA ASP A 145 -34.18 10.83 8.06
C ASP A 145 -33.48 9.49 8.25
N VAL A 146 -33.15 8.84 7.15
CA VAL A 146 -32.39 7.57 7.12
C VAL A 146 -31.20 7.71 6.22
N LEU A 147 -30.04 7.37 6.73
CA LEU A 147 -28.81 7.25 5.97
C LEU A 147 -28.24 5.85 6.12
N ALA A 148 -28.11 5.16 5.00
CA ALA A 148 -27.41 3.88 4.94
C ALA A 148 -26.21 4.02 4.01
N SER A 149 -25.03 3.59 4.43
CA SER A 149 -23.84 3.61 3.57
C SER A 149 -22.98 2.37 3.76
N ARG A 150 -22.38 1.94 2.66
CA ARG A 150 -21.39 0.87 2.63
C ARG A 150 -20.13 1.41 1.99
N PHE A 151 -18.99 1.18 2.64
CA PHE A 151 -17.69 1.54 2.12
C PHE A 151 -16.80 0.30 2.08
N ALA A 152 -16.13 0.06 0.95
CA ALA A 152 -15.16 -0.98 0.79
C ALA A 152 -13.86 -0.36 0.24
N LEU A 153 -12.74 -0.73 0.86
CA LEU A 153 -11.40 -0.30 0.48
C LEU A 153 -10.55 -1.55 0.26
N ARG A 154 -9.83 -1.60 -0.87
CA ARG A 154 -8.85 -2.63 -1.14
C ARG A 154 -7.51 -1.97 -1.41
N SER A 155 -6.55 -2.15 -0.52
CA SER A 155 -5.19 -1.66 -0.67
C SER A 155 -4.24 -2.82 -0.90
N ARG A 156 -3.29 -2.64 -1.81
CA ARG A 156 -2.18 -3.56 -2.02
C ARG A 156 -0.92 -2.91 -1.49
N ILE A 157 -0.21 -3.68 -0.70
CA ILE A 157 1.07 -3.31 -0.11
C ILE A 157 2.13 -4.33 -0.52
N ALA A 158 3.38 -4.05 -0.23
CA ALA A 158 4.46 -5.00 -0.40
C ALA A 158 4.24 -6.25 0.47
N ALA A 159 4.81 -7.36 0.06
CA ALA A 159 4.79 -8.58 0.85
C ALA A 159 5.43 -8.36 2.23
N THR A 160 4.91 -9.04 3.22
CA THR A 160 5.51 -9.06 4.56
C THR A 160 6.88 -9.73 4.47
N THR A 161 7.86 -9.11 5.07
CA THR A 161 9.23 -9.62 5.18
C THR A 161 9.39 -10.40 6.47
N GLN A 162 10.29 -11.37 6.46
CA GLN A 162 10.61 -12.16 7.64
C GLN A 162 12.09 -12.57 7.60
N ASP A 163 12.74 -12.53 8.76
CA ASP A 163 14.04 -13.12 8.96
C ASP A 163 13.91 -14.62 9.21
N LEU A 164 14.80 -15.39 8.60
CA LEU A 164 14.93 -16.80 8.82
C LEU A 164 16.28 -17.06 9.47
N TRP A 165 16.23 -17.56 10.69
CA TRP A 165 17.44 -17.99 11.40
C TRP A 165 17.79 -19.43 10.96
N ILE A 166 19.02 -19.61 10.50
CA ILE A 166 19.56 -20.92 10.08
C ILE A 166 20.63 -21.29 11.12
N PRO A 167 20.38 -22.29 11.97
CA PRO A 167 21.36 -22.75 12.94
C PRO A 167 22.57 -23.40 12.24
N ASP A 168 23.72 -23.38 12.88
CA ASP A 168 24.98 -23.99 12.43
C ASP A 168 24.87 -25.49 12.16
N SER A 169 23.98 -26.17 12.88
CA SER A 169 23.66 -27.60 12.67
C SER A 169 22.88 -27.89 11.40
N SER A 170 22.39 -26.85 10.69
CA SER A 170 21.62 -27.03 9.46
C SER A 170 22.54 -27.41 8.29
N PRO A 171 22.12 -28.36 7.43
CA PRO A 171 22.83 -28.64 6.17
C PRO A 171 22.92 -27.42 5.25
N LEU A 172 22.02 -26.46 5.40
CA LEU A 172 22.06 -25.20 4.65
C LEU A 172 23.21 -24.32 5.10
N TYR A 173 23.54 -24.33 6.39
CA TYR A 173 24.66 -23.55 6.92
C TYR A 173 25.98 -23.95 6.24
N SER A 174 26.33 -25.25 6.28
CA SER A 174 27.56 -25.74 5.68
C SER A 174 27.63 -25.65 4.15
N ARG A 175 26.49 -25.39 3.49
CA ARG A 175 26.42 -25.23 2.03
C ARG A 175 26.71 -23.81 1.58
N TYR A 176 26.40 -22.81 2.40
CA TYR A 176 26.41 -21.39 2.01
C TYR A 176 27.37 -20.53 2.84
N LEU A 177 27.81 -21.02 3.98
CA LEU A 177 28.78 -20.41 4.88
C LEU A 177 29.96 -21.34 5.15
#